data_4b5cea52565634a25fae5705ca18905f
#
_entry.id   4b5cea52565634a25fae5705ca18905f
#
_cell.length_a   1.000
_cell.length_b   1.000
_cell.length_c   1.000
_cell.angle_alpha   90.00
_cell.angle_beta   90.00
_cell.angle_gamma   90.00
#
_symmetry.space_group_name_H-M   'P 1'
#
loop_
_entity.id
_entity.type
_entity.pdbx_description
1 polymer ?
#
loop_
_entity_poly.entity_id
_entity_poly.type
_entity_poly.pdbx_seq_one_letter_code
_entity_poly.pdbx_strand_id
1 'polypeptide(L)'
;MNIKTSIAIGLLILLLCSNCTNVNKTNQPESTAILAERPPMGWNSWICFGTSVTEDEVKANADFMAENLKKYGWEYIVIDAGWYAPGMETLEQYESSTPHQIIDKFGRLIVDTEKFPSAKNGEGLKPL
;
A
#
# COMPACT_ATOMS: atom_id res chain seq x y z
N MET A 1 42.97 36.87 25.51
CA MET A 1 42.07 35.79 26.02
C MET A 1 42.90 34.96 26.98
N ASN A 2 42.54 34.95 28.27
CA ASN A 2 43.37 34.33 29.28
C ASN A 2 43.32 32.80 29.20
N ILE A 3 44.47 32.12 29.35
CA ILE A 3 44.61 30.65 29.25
C ILE A 3 43.61 29.93 30.19
N LYS A 4 43.33 30.53 31.36
CA LYS A 4 42.35 29.99 32.33
C LYS A 4 40.92 29.97 31.79
N THR A 5 40.52 30.96 30.98
CA THR A 5 39.20 31.01 30.36
C THR A 5 39.10 30.03 29.21
N SER A 6 40.15 29.77 28.45
CA SER A 6 40.18 28.78 27.38
C SER A 6 40.07 27.34 27.89
N ILE A 7 40.70 27.04 29.05
CA ILE A 7 40.62 25.74 29.68
C ILE A 7 39.21 25.49 30.25
N ALA A 8 38.56 26.50 30.82
CA ALA A 8 37.18 26.37 31.33
C ALA A 8 36.16 26.14 30.22
N ILE A 9 36.31 26.82 29.09
CA ILE A 9 35.43 26.60 27.91
C ILE A 9 35.65 25.21 27.28
N GLY A 10 36.90 24.76 27.20
CA GLY A 10 37.21 23.42 26.72
C GLY A 10 36.60 22.30 27.58
N LEU A 11 36.63 22.47 28.90
CA LEU A 11 36.06 21.51 29.86
C LEU A 11 34.52 21.47 29.81
N LEU A 12 33.89 22.64 29.59
CA LEU A 12 32.43 22.74 29.44
C LEU A 12 31.91 22.06 28.16
N ILE A 13 32.66 22.16 27.07
CA ILE A 13 32.31 21.53 25.80
C ILE A 13 32.44 19.98 25.91
N LEU A 14 33.43 19.47 26.63
CA LEU A 14 33.60 18.04 26.87
C LEU A 14 32.47 17.45 27.73
N LEU A 15 31.90 18.21 28.67
CA LEU A 15 30.77 17.79 29.48
C LEU A 15 29.44 17.76 28.73
N LEU A 16 29.30 18.56 27.66
CA LEU A 16 28.10 18.57 26.84
C LEU A 16 28.02 17.40 25.84
N CYS A 17 29.14 16.76 25.52
CA CYS A 17 29.18 15.60 24.64
C CYS A 17 28.89 14.27 25.35
N SER A 18 28.77 14.25 26.66
CA SER A 18 28.57 13.00 27.45
C SER A 18 27.11 12.56 27.53
N ASN A 19 26.17 13.29 26.93
CA ASN A 19 24.76 12.90 26.86
C ASN A 19 24.39 12.15 25.56
N CYS A 20 25.31 11.39 24.98
CA CYS A 20 24.90 10.28 24.13
C CYS A 20 24.31 9.22 25.04
N THR A 21 23.05 9.43 25.39
CA THR A 21 22.24 8.45 26.08
C THR A 21 22.31 7.13 25.34
N ASN A 22 22.63 6.07 26.06
CA ASN A 22 22.39 4.70 25.65
C ASN A 22 20.99 4.66 25.04
N VAL A 23 20.90 4.57 23.72
CA VAL A 23 19.72 4.04 23.07
C VAL A 23 19.65 2.62 23.60
N ASN A 24 18.81 2.42 24.60
CA ASN A 24 18.41 1.07 24.98
C ASN A 24 17.91 0.46 23.67
N LYS A 25 18.73 -0.39 23.04
CA LYS A 25 18.23 -1.40 22.13
C LYS A 25 17.21 -2.17 22.97
N THR A 26 15.95 -1.77 22.86
CA THR A 26 14.87 -2.67 23.20
C THR A 26 15.17 -3.91 22.39
N ASN A 27 15.53 -4.98 23.10
CA ASN A 27 15.54 -6.32 22.55
C ASN A 27 14.08 -6.66 22.21
N GLN A 28 13.54 -6.02 21.16
CA GLN A 28 12.43 -6.61 20.45
C GLN A 28 13.02 -7.90 19.88
N PRO A 29 12.43 -9.05 20.17
CA PRO A 29 12.77 -10.24 19.44
C PRO A 29 12.61 -9.87 17.97
N GLU A 30 13.73 -9.86 17.26
CA GLU A 30 13.74 -9.71 15.81
C GLU A 30 12.85 -10.86 15.34
N SER A 31 11.60 -10.55 15.04
CA SER A 31 10.70 -11.51 14.41
C SER A 31 11.37 -11.87 13.10
N THR A 32 12.05 -12.98 13.09
CA THR A 32 12.52 -13.63 11.87
C THR A 32 11.33 -14.20 11.11
N ALA A 33 10.26 -13.40 10.99
CA ALA A 33 9.15 -13.75 10.15
C ALA A 33 9.72 -13.85 8.73
N ILE A 34 9.74 -15.05 8.21
CA ILE A 34 10.12 -15.29 6.83
C ILE A 34 9.06 -14.58 5.99
N LEU A 35 9.47 -13.45 5.42
CA LEU A 35 8.61 -12.69 4.52
C LEU A 35 8.49 -13.48 3.21
N ALA A 36 7.25 -13.71 2.78
CA ALA A 36 6.95 -14.41 1.53
C ALA A 36 7.57 -15.83 1.46
N GLU A 37 7.32 -16.65 2.48
CA GLU A 37 7.76 -18.06 2.51
C GLU A 37 7.32 -18.84 1.27
N ARG A 38 6.21 -18.46 0.68
CA ARG A 38 5.67 -19.01 -0.57
C ARG A 38 5.19 -17.90 -1.49
N PRO A 39 5.19 -18.11 -2.81
CA PRO A 39 4.53 -17.20 -3.72
C PRO A 39 3.06 -17.00 -3.31
N PRO A 40 2.52 -15.77 -3.35
CA PRO A 40 1.12 -15.54 -3.07
C PRO A 40 0.26 -16.26 -4.09
N MET A 41 -0.73 -17.01 -3.62
CA MET A 41 -1.71 -17.68 -4.47
C MET A 41 -3.02 -16.90 -4.43
N GLY A 42 -3.50 -16.51 -5.60
CA GLY A 42 -4.69 -15.68 -5.66
C GLY A 42 -5.19 -15.46 -7.08
N TRP A 43 -6.29 -14.74 -7.17
CA TRP A 43 -6.91 -14.32 -8.40
C TRP A 43 -6.52 -12.88 -8.73
N ASN A 44 -6.32 -12.61 -10.02
CA ASN A 44 -6.08 -11.28 -10.55
C ASN A 44 -7.10 -11.00 -11.65
N SER A 45 -7.72 -9.83 -11.63
CA SER A 45 -8.79 -9.44 -12.54
C SER A 45 -8.35 -9.29 -14.00
N TRP A 46 -7.07 -9.03 -14.27
CA TRP A 46 -6.59 -8.63 -15.59
C TRP A 46 -6.91 -9.61 -16.70
N ILE A 47 -6.63 -10.88 -16.50
CA ILE A 47 -6.77 -11.90 -17.55
C ILE A 47 -8.23 -12.07 -18.01
N CYS A 48 -9.19 -11.97 -17.08
CA CYS A 48 -10.60 -12.20 -17.36
C CYS A 48 -11.34 -10.91 -17.78
N PHE A 49 -10.99 -9.79 -17.18
CA PHE A 49 -11.77 -8.55 -17.28
C PHE A 49 -10.97 -7.35 -17.82
N GLY A 50 -9.64 -7.42 -17.84
CA GLY A 50 -8.81 -6.28 -18.23
C GLY A 50 -9.14 -5.05 -17.37
N THR A 51 -9.47 -3.95 -18.03
CA THR A 51 -9.85 -2.69 -17.37
C THR A 51 -11.34 -2.59 -17.05
N SER A 52 -12.17 -3.57 -17.45
CA SER A 52 -13.63 -3.49 -17.28
C SER A 52 -14.13 -4.01 -15.93
N VAL A 53 -13.28 -4.57 -15.11
CA VAL A 53 -13.67 -5.22 -13.85
C VAL A 53 -14.54 -4.33 -12.97
N THR A 54 -15.61 -4.90 -12.45
CA THR A 54 -16.59 -4.26 -11.57
C THR A 54 -16.54 -4.82 -10.15
N GLU A 55 -17.16 -4.10 -9.22
CA GLU A 55 -17.28 -4.53 -7.83
C GLU A 55 -17.95 -5.89 -7.68
N ASP A 56 -19.04 -6.12 -8.42
CA ASP A 56 -19.81 -7.37 -8.36
C ASP A 56 -18.98 -8.55 -8.87
N GLU A 57 -18.20 -8.35 -9.94
CA GLU A 57 -17.31 -9.39 -10.46
C GLU A 57 -16.18 -9.72 -9.48
N VAL A 58 -15.61 -8.72 -8.82
CA VAL A 58 -14.60 -8.95 -7.78
C VAL A 58 -15.19 -9.75 -6.63
N LYS A 59 -16.37 -9.36 -6.12
CA LYS A 59 -17.06 -10.09 -5.03
C LYS A 59 -17.39 -11.52 -5.42
N ALA A 60 -17.94 -11.74 -6.61
CA ALA A 60 -18.28 -13.09 -7.08
C ALA A 60 -17.05 -14.01 -7.16
N ASN A 61 -15.92 -13.49 -7.65
CA ASN A 61 -14.67 -14.25 -7.68
C ASN A 61 -14.08 -14.48 -6.29
N ALA A 62 -14.20 -13.51 -5.38
CA ALA A 62 -13.78 -13.66 -3.99
C ALA A 62 -14.60 -14.73 -3.26
N ASP A 63 -15.91 -14.72 -3.42
CA ASP A 63 -16.82 -15.72 -2.83
C ASP A 63 -16.50 -17.12 -3.35
N PHE A 64 -16.37 -17.27 -4.67
CA PHE A 64 -15.99 -18.56 -5.26
C PHE A 64 -14.65 -19.05 -4.71
N MET A 65 -13.67 -18.16 -4.60
CA MET A 65 -12.34 -18.50 -4.10
C MET A 65 -12.38 -18.88 -2.62
N ALA A 66 -13.17 -18.17 -1.82
CA ALA A 66 -13.34 -18.47 -0.40
C ALA A 66 -13.96 -19.84 -0.17
N GLU A 67 -14.97 -20.18 -0.95
CA GLU A 67 -15.68 -21.47 -0.84
C GLU A 67 -14.86 -22.66 -1.35
N ASN A 68 -14.15 -22.48 -2.45
CA ASN A 68 -13.58 -23.60 -3.19
C ASN A 68 -12.07 -23.74 -3.07
N LEU A 69 -11.33 -22.61 -2.98
CA LEU A 69 -9.89 -22.58 -3.14
C LEU A 69 -9.12 -22.18 -1.88
N LYS A 70 -9.74 -21.48 -0.93
CA LYS A 70 -9.08 -21.01 0.29
C LYS A 70 -8.37 -22.13 1.07
N LYS A 71 -8.98 -23.31 1.15
CA LYS A 71 -8.40 -24.49 1.81
C LYS A 71 -7.08 -24.97 1.19
N TYR A 72 -6.78 -24.53 -0.03
CA TYR A 72 -5.54 -24.83 -0.74
C TYR A 72 -4.54 -23.68 -0.72
N GLY A 73 -4.80 -22.61 0.07
CA GLY A 73 -3.91 -21.47 0.22
C GLY A 73 -4.14 -20.34 -0.78
N TRP A 74 -5.27 -20.33 -1.51
CA TRP A 74 -5.65 -19.20 -2.36
C TRP A 74 -6.33 -18.14 -1.51
N GLU A 75 -5.61 -17.03 -1.23
CA GLU A 75 -6.03 -16.03 -0.24
C GLU A 75 -5.98 -14.58 -0.75
N TYR A 76 -5.44 -14.37 -1.93
CA TYR A 76 -5.25 -13.02 -2.47
C TYR A 76 -6.24 -12.72 -3.59
N ILE A 77 -6.91 -11.57 -3.48
CA ILE A 77 -7.70 -10.97 -4.56
C ILE A 77 -6.97 -9.72 -5.02
N VAL A 78 -6.63 -9.66 -6.29
CA VAL A 78 -5.94 -8.53 -6.89
C VAL A 78 -6.86 -7.86 -7.91
N ILE A 79 -7.20 -6.62 -7.66
CA ILE A 79 -7.87 -5.75 -8.62
C ILE A 79 -6.77 -5.04 -9.40
N ASP A 80 -6.62 -5.39 -10.67
CA ASP A 80 -5.60 -4.84 -11.56
C ASP A 80 -5.99 -3.46 -12.10
N ALA A 81 -5.40 -3.00 -13.18
CA ALA A 81 -5.64 -1.68 -13.76
C ALA A 81 -7.13 -1.41 -14.07
N GLY A 82 -7.47 -0.12 -14.17
CA GLY A 82 -8.80 0.33 -14.60
C GLY A 82 -9.77 0.70 -13.48
N TRP A 83 -9.54 0.28 -12.23
CA TRP A 83 -10.38 0.64 -11.08
C TRP A 83 -10.40 2.15 -10.77
N TYR A 84 -9.42 2.89 -11.30
CA TYR A 84 -9.20 4.33 -11.10
C TYR A 84 -9.43 5.16 -12.36
N ALA A 85 -9.91 4.56 -13.44
CA ALA A 85 -9.99 5.20 -14.75
C ALA A 85 -11.44 5.14 -15.29
N PRO A 86 -12.27 6.14 -14.98
CA PRO A 86 -13.64 6.23 -15.45
C PRO A 86 -13.72 6.18 -16.98
N GLY A 87 -14.70 5.43 -17.50
CA GLY A 87 -14.94 5.30 -18.93
C GLY A 87 -13.95 4.39 -19.69
N MET A 88 -13.02 3.73 -18.99
CA MET A 88 -12.12 2.74 -19.57
C MET A 88 -12.71 1.33 -19.41
N GLU A 89 -13.37 0.85 -20.44
CA GLU A 89 -14.03 -0.47 -20.44
C GLU A 89 -13.24 -1.52 -21.21
N THR A 90 -12.33 -1.09 -22.07
CA THR A 90 -11.52 -2.01 -22.88
C THR A 90 -10.04 -1.70 -22.78
N LEU A 91 -9.21 -2.74 -23.01
CA LEU A 91 -7.76 -2.58 -23.08
C LEU A 91 -7.37 -1.62 -24.21
N GLU A 92 -8.05 -1.67 -25.34
CA GLU A 92 -7.78 -0.78 -26.47
C GLU A 92 -8.01 0.69 -26.10
N GLN A 93 -9.08 1.00 -25.37
CA GLN A 93 -9.31 2.35 -24.83
C GLN A 93 -8.20 2.77 -23.87
N TYR A 94 -7.75 1.87 -23.02
CA TYR A 94 -6.69 2.13 -22.06
C TYR A 94 -5.33 2.39 -22.74
N GLU A 95 -5.00 1.66 -23.79
CA GLU A 95 -3.74 1.79 -24.52
C GLU A 95 -3.74 2.96 -25.51
N SER A 96 -4.88 3.26 -26.14
CA SER A 96 -4.99 4.27 -27.20
C SER A 96 -5.26 5.69 -26.69
N SER A 97 -5.66 5.85 -25.44
CA SER A 97 -5.96 7.14 -24.83
C SER A 97 -5.16 7.37 -23.56
N THR A 98 -5.02 8.63 -23.15
CA THR A 98 -4.54 8.94 -21.80
C THR A 98 -5.72 8.77 -20.86
N PRO A 99 -5.72 7.75 -19.97
CA PRO A 99 -6.81 7.56 -19.01
C PRO A 99 -7.05 8.82 -18.21
N HIS A 100 -8.28 9.28 -18.14
CA HIS A 100 -8.63 10.39 -17.26
C HIS A 100 -8.63 9.88 -15.80
N GLN A 101 -7.51 10.04 -15.14
CA GLN A 101 -7.36 9.64 -13.75
C GLN A 101 -7.83 10.78 -12.84
N ILE A 102 -8.71 10.45 -11.90
CA ILE A 102 -9.09 11.39 -10.84
C ILE A 102 -8.15 11.17 -9.67
N ILE A 103 -7.46 12.23 -9.26
CA ILE A 103 -6.56 12.21 -8.11
C ILE A 103 -7.04 13.16 -7.02
N ASP A 104 -6.76 12.81 -5.77
CA ASP A 104 -7.03 13.68 -4.63
C ASP A 104 -5.92 14.74 -4.43
N LYS A 105 -6.11 15.61 -3.44
CA LYS A 105 -5.14 16.66 -3.09
C LYS A 105 -3.75 16.15 -2.67
N PHE A 106 -3.62 14.86 -2.40
CA PHE A 106 -2.36 14.21 -2.04
C PHE A 106 -1.73 13.44 -3.22
N GLY A 107 -2.34 13.50 -4.41
CA GLY A 107 -1.88 12.78 -5.59
C GLY A 107 -2.25 11.28 -5.61
N ARG A 108 -3.20 10.83 -4.77
CA ARG A 108 -3.66 9.44 -4.75
C ARG A 108 -4.79 9.26 -5.75
N LEU A 109 -4.78 8.13 -6.44
CA LEU A 109 -5.86 7.75 -7.35
C LEU A 109 -7.18 7.56 -6.59
N ILE A 110 -8.25 8.04 -7.18
CA ILE A 110 -9.62 7.88 -6.66
C ILE A 110 -10.29 6.74 -7.42
N VAL A 111 -11.01 5.93 -6.68
CA VAL A 111 -11.76 4.78 -7.22
C VAL A 111 -12.89 5.26 -8.11
N ASP A 112 -13.07 4.62 -9.25
CA ASP A 112 -14.23 4.80 -10.12
C ASP A 112 -15.49 4.26 -9.43
N THR A 113 -16.38 5.17 -9.03
CA THR A 113 -17.60 4.81 -8.29
C THR A 113 -18.73 4.29 -9.16
N GLU A 114 -18.58 4.28 -10.48
CA GLU A 114 -19.50 3.58 -11.38
C GLU A 114 -19.20 2.08 -11.38
N LYS A 115 -17.92 1.72 -11.46
CA LYS A 115 -17.46 0.34 -11.37
C LYS A 115 -17.50 -0.22 -9.95
N PHE A 116 -17.23 0.61 -8.95
CA PHE A 116 -17.15 0.27 -7.54
C PHE A 116 -18.08 1.16 -6.70
N PRO A 117 -19.39 0.90 -6.74
CA PRO A 117 -20.38 1.75 -6.09
C PRO A 117 -20.21 1.90 -4.56
N SER A 118 -19.64 0.90 -3.90
CA SER A 118 -19.37 0.96 -2.45
C SER A 118 -18.26 1.94 -2.07
N ALA A 119 -17.44 2.38 -3.05
CA ALA A 119 -16.38 3.36 -2.83
C ALA A 119 -16.89 4.82 -2.71
N LYS A 120 -18.20 5.04 -2.85
CA LYS A 120 -18.81 6.35 -2.64
C LYS A 120 -18.49 6.88 -1.24
N ASN A 121 -18.50 8.19 -1.10
CA ASN A 121 -18.17 8.89 0.15
C ASN A 121 -16.70 8.83 0.60
N GLY A 122 -15.79 8.50 -0.30
CA GLY A 122 -14.36 8.47 -0.03
C GLY A 122 -13.88 7.24 0.75
N GLU A 123 -14.71 6.20 0.84
CA GLU A 123 -14.37 4.94 1.51
C GLU A 123 -13.27 4.15 0.77
N GLY A 124 -13.07 4.46 -0.52
CA GLY A 124 -12.17 3.70 -1.37
C GLY A 124 -12.62 2.25 -1.51
N LEU A 125 -11.69 1.32 -1.58
CA LEU A 125 -11.99 -0.11 -1.70
C LEU A 125 -12.22 -0.83 -0.35
N LYS A 126 -12.32 -0.09 0.77
CA LYS A 126 -12.53 -0.70 2.09
C LYS A 126 -13.81 -1.52 2.25
N PRO A 127 -14.94 -1.13 1.64
CA PRO A 127 -16.19 -1.89 1.76
C PRO A 127 -16.20 -3.20 0.97
N LEU A 128 -15.21 -3.41 0.13
CA LEU A 128 -15.04 -4.61 -0.66
C LEU A 128 -14.53 -5.77 0.19
#